data_b46dd8446ffe8c41f47d8767f70e1a51
#
_entry.id   b46dd8446ffe8c41f47d8767f70e1a51
#
_cell.length_a   1.000
_cell.length_b   1.000
_cell.length_c   1.000
_cell.angle_alpha   90.00
_cell.angle_beta   90.00
_cell.angle_gamma   90.00
#
_symmetry.space_group_name_H-M   'P 1'
#
loop_
_entity.id
_entity.type
_entity.pdbx_description
1 polymer ?
#
loop_
_entity_poly.entity_id
_entity_poly.type
_entity_poly.pdbx_seq_one_letter_code
_entity_poly.pdbx_strand_id
1 'polypeptide(L)'
;MTENKMFCFQCQETAKGTGCTIQGVCGKTADTSMWQDLLLSVVRGIGTVDHCLKKAGKESLPAVEGFITDALFTTITNANFDDDAILRKVTDGIVLKKQLIDKAKEDEVSLPNWPEVTWGGDENDYESEGKREGILRIENADVRSLKELTILGLKGMAAYYEHASHLGEHSSAIIDFMSEALYTVTDPDSSMETLLNCVLATGKFGVDVMALLDKANTKVYGNPELTKVNIGVGKKPGILISGHDLKDIEDLLKQTEGTGIDVYTHGEMLPAHYYPQLKKYKHLVGNYGNAWWKQKEEFDTFNGPIVFTTNCIVPPSPKASYKDRVFTTNAAGYPGWKHVEAGPDGHKDFSEVIAMAKTCQAPTEIEHGEIIGGFAHAQVFALADKVVEAVKSGAIRKFVVMSGCDGRMKSRNYYEEFAMKLPKDVVILTSGCAKFKYNKLNLGDINGIPRVLDAGQCNDSYSWAVVALKLKEIFGANDINDLPIVFNIAWYEQKAVIVLLALLSLGVKNIHIGPTLPAFVSEGVLKVLVENFGLGGITTVDEDMKRMIG
;
A
#
# COMPACT_ATOMS: atom_id res chain seq x y z
N MET A 1 33.19 -17.08 -0.72
CA MET A 1 31.94 -16.28 -0.47
C MET A 1 31.10 -16.46 -1.72
N THR A 2 29.89 -16.96 -1.62
CA THR A 2 28.97 -16.98 -2.76
C THR A 2 28.67 -15.54 -3.15
N GLU A 3 28.95 -15.19 -4.39
CA GLU A 3 28.65 -13.87 -4.96
C GLU A 3 27.14 -13.57 -4.78
N ASN A 4 26.80 -12.40 -4.24
CA ASN A 4 25.39 -12.02 -4.10
C ASN A 4 24.78 -11.85 -5.49
N LYS A 5 23.75 -12.61 -5.79
CA LYS A 5 23.03 -12.53 -7.07
C LYS A 5 22.08 -11.33 -7.15
N MET A 6 21.64 -10.82 -6.01
CA MET A 6 20.78 -9.65 -5.85
C MET A 6 20.96 -9.05 -4.46
N PHE A 7 20.38 -7.87 -4.23
CA PHE A 7 20.15 -7.37 -2.89
C PHE A 7 18.81 -6.64 -2.82
N CYS A 8 17.95 -7.04 -1.87
CA CYS A 8 16.67 -6.38 -1.65
C CYS A 8 16.27 -6.48 -0.18
N PHE A 9 15.96 -5.36 0.46
CA PHE A 9 15.54 -5.28 1.86
C PHE A 9 14.27 -4.43 2.08
N GLN A 10 13.48 -4.19 1.00
CA GLN A 10 12.37 -3.24 1.02
C GLN A 10 11.12 -3.68 1.81
N CYS A 11 11.01 -4.94 2.24
CA CYS A 11 9.85 -5.46 2.96
C CYS A 11 10.21 -6.08 4.31
N GLN A 12 9.20 -6.26 5.16
CA GLN A 12 9.37 -6.82 6.50
C GLN A 12 9.84 -8.29 6.49
N GLU A 13 9.45 -9.06 5.48
CA GLU A 13 9.83 -10.48 5.36
C GLU A 13 11.19 -10.69 4.68
N THR A 14 12.01 -9.64 4.54
CA THR A 14 13.33 -9.77 3.94
C THR A 14 14.18 -10.81 4.66
N ALA A 15 15.00 -11.55 3.91
CA ALA A 15 15.73 -12.71 4.44
C ALA A 15 16.58 -12.34 5.66
N LYS A 16 16.40 -13.06 6.76
CA LYS A 16 17.09 -12.88 8.04
C LYS A 16 16.96 -11.46 8.65
N GLY A 17 16.03 -10.64 8.15
CA GLY A 17 15.91 -9.24 8.59
C GLY A 17 17.07 -8.34 8.12
N THR A 18 17.87 -8.76 7.15
CA THR A 18 19.06 -8.02 6.66
C THR A 18 19.04 -7.77 5.16
N GLY A 19 18.45 -8.66 4.37
CA GLY A 19 18.36 -8.53 2.92
C GLY A 19 18.29 -9.88 2.20
N CYS A 20 17.56 -9.91 1.09
CA CYS A 20 17.53 -11.04 0.17
C CYS A 20 18.72 -10.94 -0.79
N THR A 21 19.57 -11.97 -0.87
CA THR A 21 20.83 -11.95 -1.63
C THR A 21 20.91 -13.01 -2.74
N ILE A 22 19.95 -13.94 -2.79
CA ILE A 22 19.87 -15.02 -3.80
C ILE A 22 18.56 -14.97 -4.55
N GLN A 23 17.46 -14.91 -3.80
CA GLN A 23 16.08 -14.81 -4.27
C GLN A 23 15.27 -14.08 -3.19
N GLY A 24 14.27 -13.29 -3.59
CA GLY A 24 13.33 -12.67 -2.66
C GLY A 24 12.51 -13.71 -1.90
N VAL A 25 12.29 -13.52 -0.59
CA VAL A 25 11.35 -14.34 0.20
C VAL A 25 9.94 -14.27 -0.40
N CYS A 26 9.60 -13.14 -1.04
CA CYS A 26 8.35 -12.94 -1.79
C CYS A 26 8.24 -13.78 -3.07
N GLY A 27 9.36 -14.36 -3.56
CA GLY A 27 9.44 -15.10 -4.82
C GLY A 27 10.11 -14.31 -5.97
N LYS A 28 10.46 -13.04 -5.77
CA LYS A 28 11.16 -12.22 -6.76
C LYS A 28 12.52 -12.85 -7.12
N THR A 29 12.81 -12.98 -8.42
CA THR A 29 14.10 -13.48 -8.91
C THR A 29 15.19 -12.41 -8.80
N ALA A 30 16.45 -12.81 -9.02
CA ALA A 30 17.55 -11.85 -9.10
C ALA A 30 17.38 -10.90 -10.30
N ASP A 31 16.92 -11.44 -11.43
CA ASP A 31 16.69 -10.67 -12.65
C ASP A 31 15.55 -9.67 -12.47
N THR A 32 14.42 -10.09 -11.93
CA THR A 32 13.32 -9.17 -11.59
C THR A 32 13.78 -8.05 -10.64
N SER A 33 14.65 -8.37 -9.67
CA SER A 33 15.19 -7.35 -8.76
C SER A 33 16.05 -6.34 -9.50
N MET A 34 16.92 -6.81 -10.40
CA MET A 34 17.79 -5.98 -11.21
C MET A 34 16.99 -5.09 -12.18
N TRP A 35 15.94 -5.64 -12.83
CA TRP A 35 15.07 -4.84 -13.71
C TRP A 35 14.28 -3.78 -12.95
N GLN A 36 13.87 -4.06 -11.72
CA GLN A 36 13.25 -3.05 -10.86
C GLN A 36 14.25 -1.94 -10.46
N ASP A 37 15.50 -2.29 -10.16
CA ASP A 37 16.54 -1.30 -9.87
C ASP A 37 16.83 -0.42 -11.11
N LEU A 38 16.87 -1.01 -12.31
CA LEU A 38 17.00 -0.28 -13.56
C LEU A 38 15.82 0.67 -13.81
N LEU A 39 14.59 0.18 -13.61
CA LEU A 39 13.39 1.03 -13.73
C LEU A 39 13.44 2.21 -12.76
N LEU A 40 13.85 1.98 -11.52
CA LEU A 40 14.01 3.05 -10.53
C LEU A 40 15.07 4.07 -10.94
N SER A 41 16.17 3.64 -11.60
CA SER A 41 17.17 4.56 -12.15
C SER A 41 16.57 5.46 -13.23
N VAL A 42 15.78 4.89 -14.14
CA VAL A 42 15.05 5.65 -15.18
C VAL A 42 14.08 6.66 -14.56
N VAL A 43 13.30 6.23 -13.56
CA VAL A 43 12.35 7.09 -12.84
C VAL A 43 13.08 8.25 -12.14
N ARG A 44 14.23 8.00 -11.50
CA ARG A 44 15.06 9.04 -10.89
C ARG A 44 15.55 10.05 -11.93
N GLY A 45 15.97 9.58 -13.10
CA GLY A 45 16.36 10.44 -14.20
C GLY A 45 15.22 11.32 -14.70
N ILE A 46 14.02 10.75 -14.90
CA ILE A 46 12.80 11.48 -15.29
C ILE A 46 12.45 12.54 -14.26
N GLY A 47 12.36 12.16 -12.97
CA GLY A 47 12.04 13.08 -11.90
C GLY A 47 13.05 14.21 -11.75
N THR A 48 14.35 13.91 -11.98
CA THR A 48 15.41 14.93 -11.97
C THR A 48 15.22 15.96 -13.08
N VAL A 49 14.96 15.53 -14.31
CA VAL A 49 14.76 16.45 -15.45
C VAL A 49 13.49 17.26 -15.27
N ASP A 50 12.39 16.62 -14.84
CA ASP A 50 11.12 17.27 -14.55
C ASP A 50 11.25 18.34 -13.48
N HIS A 51 11.94 18.03 -12.38
CA HIS A 51 12.24 18.99 -11.32
C HIS A 51 13.04 20.20 -11.84
N CYS A 52 14.07 19.97 -12.67
CA CYS A 52 14.87 21.06 -13.24
C CYS A 52 14.05 21.98 -14.14
N LEU A 53 13.16 21.42 -14.99
CA LEU A 53 12.23 22.19 -15.81
C LEU A 53 11.30 23.06 -14.94
N LYS A 54 10.62 22.48 -13.96
CA LYS A 54 9.70 23.16 -13.06
C LYS A 54 10.38 24.24 -12.22
N LYS A 55 11.57 23.95 -11.71
CA LYS A 55 12.40 24.92 -10.96
C LYS A 55 12.81 26.12 -11.79
N ALA A 56 12.98 25.94 -13.10
CA ALA A 56 13.22 27.01 -14.06
C ALA A 56 11.92 27.75 -14.52
N GLY A 57 10.77 27.38 -13.95
CA GLY A 57 9.46 27.96 -14.32
C GLY A 57 8.96 27.50 -15.68
N LYS A 58 9.40 26.33 -16.14
CA LYS A 58 9.00 25.73 -17.42
C LYS A 58 7.95 24.67 -17.23
N GLU A 59 7.08 24.49 -18.21
CA GLU A 59 6.12 23.39 -18.22
C GLU A 59 6.82 22.06 -18.53
N SER A 60 6.38 21.00 -17.87
CA SER A 60 6.82 19.65 -18.12
C SER A 60 5.90 18.92 -19.12
N LEU A 61 6.18 17.64 -19.37
CA LEU A 61 5.36 16.80 -20.23
C LEU A 61 4.22 16.16 -19.43
N PRO A 62 2.97 16.16 -19.93
CA PRO A 62 1.83 15.56 -19.22
C PRO A 62 2.02 14.07 -18.86
N ALA A 63 2.80 13.34 -19.66
CA ALA A 63 3.06 11.92 -19.44
C ALA A 63 3.89 11.61 -18.17
N VAL A 64 4.56 12.60 -17.59
CA VAL A 64 5.44 12.43 -16.42
C VAL A 64 4.65 11.94 -15.22
N GLU A 65 3.49 12.52 -14.95
CA GLU A 65 2.61 12.16 -13.83
C GLU A 65 2.29 10.66 -13.85
N GLY A 66 1.67 10.19 -14.91
CA GLY A 66 1.26 8.79 -15.04
C GLY A 66 2.45 7.83 -15.04
N PHE A 67 3.56 8.20 -15.69
CA PHE A 67 4.73 7.33 -15.75
C PHE A 67 5.41 7.17 -14.39
N ILE A 68 5.66 8.26 -13.64
CA ILE A 68 6.32 8.19 -12.34
C ILE A 68 5.48 7.35 -11.37
N THR A 69 4.18 7.56 -11.33
CA THR A 69 3.29 6.85 -10.41
C THR A 69 3.20 5.36 -10.74
N ASP A 70 2.92 4.99 -11.98
CA ASP A 70 2.83 3.60 -12.41
C ASP A 70 4.17 2.85 -12.27
N ALA A 71 5.29 3.46 -12.67
CA ALA A 71 6.60 2.84 -12.56
C ALA A 71 7.03 2.60 -11.09
N LEU A 72 6.82 3.57 -10.21
CA LEU A 72 7.08 3.39 -8.77
C LEU A 72 6.18 2.30 -8.18
N PHE A 73 4.89 2.29 -8.52
CA PHE A 73 3.95 1.28 -8.04
C PHE A 73 4.31 -0.12 -8.52
N THR A 74 4.75 -0.27 -9.78
CA THR A 74 5.22 -1.55 -10.34
C THR A 74 6.34 -2.18 -9.50
N THR A 75 7.18 -1.36 -8.84
CA THR A 75 8.29 -1.83 -8.01
C THR A 75 7.96 -2.07 -6.54
N ILE A 76 6.69 -1.91 -6.12
CA ILE A 76 6.23 -2.27 -4.78
C ILE A 76 6.38 -3.79 -4.54
N THR A 77 6.58 -4.18 -3.30
CA THR A 77 6.66 -5.59 -2.91
C THR A 77 5.43 -6.37 -3.38
N ASN A 78 5.64 -7.47 -4.07
CA ASN A 78 4.60 -8.38 -4.58
C ASN A 78 3.60 -7.74 -5.57
N ALA A 79 3.98 -6.68 -6.27
CA ALA A 79 3.13 -6.08 -7.31
C ALA A 79 3.36 -6.73 -8.66
N ASN A 80 4.61 -6.73 -9.15
CA ASN A 80 4.92 -7.23 -10.48
C ASN A 80 6.13 -8.17 -10.46
N PHE A 81 5.96 -9.35 -11.05
CA PHE A 81 6.97 -10.39 -11.22
C PHE A 81 7.25 -10.68 -12.71
N ASP A 82 6.62 -9.94 -13.62
CA ASP A 82 6.77 -10.11 -15.05
C ASP A 82 7.93 -9.22 -15.56
N ASP A 83 9.08 -9.86 -15.83
CA ASP A 83 10.29 -9.20 -16.29
C ASP A 83 10.07 -8.47 -17.62
N ASP A 84 9.29 -9.05 -18.54
CA ASP A 84 8.97 -8.41 -19.84
C ASP A 84 8.12 -7.14 -19.64
N ALA A 85 7.17 -7.15 -18.70
CA ALA A 85 6.38 -5.97 -18.37
C ALA A 85 7.24 -4.86 -17.77
N ILE A 86 8.18 -5.21 -16.87
CA ILE A 86 9.10 -4.25 -16.27
C ILE A 86 10.03 -3.67 -17.34
N LEU A 87 10.59 -4.50 -18.23
CA LEU A 87 11.47 -4.05 -19.30
C LEU A 87 10.76 -3.14 -20.31
N ARG A 88 9.49 -3.43 -20.65
CA ARG A 88 8.67 -2.49 -21.45
C ARG A 88 8.60 -1.12 -20.78
N LYS A 89 8.34 -1.05 -19.47
CA LYS A 89 8.31 0.23 -18.73
C LYS A 89 9.67 0.91 -18.71
N VAL A 90 10.77 0.17 -18.64
CA VAL A 90 12.13 0.73 -18.78
C VAL A 90 12.28 1.41 -20.14
N THR A 91 11.91 0.73 -21.23
CA THR A 91 12.00 1.26 -22.59
C THR A 91 11.14 2.52 -22.77
N ASP A 92 9.88 2.47 -22.30
CA ASP A 92 8.95 3.63 -22.37
C ASP A 92 9.48 4.82 -21.56
N GLY A 93 10.05 4.55 -20.38
CA GLY A 93 10.65 5.58 -19.54
C GLY A 93 11.89 6.22 -20.16
N ILE A 94 12.71 5.46 -20.85
CA ILE A 94 13.87 5.99 -21.59
C ILE A 94 13.42 6.94 -22.71
N VAL A 95 12.34 6.56 -23.43
CA VAL A 95 11.75 7.43 -24.46
C VAL A 95 11.24 8.74 -23.85
N LEU A 96 10.48 8.65 -22.76
CA LEU A 96 9.97 9.83 -22.05
C LEU A 96 11.11 10.71 -21.51
N LYS A 97 12.15 10.11 -20.91
CA LYS A 97 13.33 10.81 -20.39
C LYS A 97 14.03 11.59 -21.51
N LYS A 98 14.19 10.97 -22.70
CA LYS A 98 14.77 11.64 -23.86
C LYS A 98 13.95 12.85 -24.30
N GLN A 99 12.63 12.71 -24.38
CA GLN A 99 11.73 13.82 -24.73
C GLN A 99 11.86 14.98 -23.72
N LEU A 100 11.95 14.68 -22.42
CA LEU A 100 12.16 15.68 -21.38
C LEU A 100 13.52 16.38 -21.50
N ILE A 101 14.59 15.64 -21.80
CA ILE A 101 15.93 16.21 -22.02
C ILE A 101 15.93 17.13 -23.25
N ASP A 102 15.28 16.73 -24.33
CA ASP A 102 15.19 17.57 -25.53
C ASP A 102 14.37 18.84 -25.26
N LYS A 103 13.27 18.74 -24.50
CA LYS A 103 12.51 19.91 -24.02
C LYS A 103 13.37 20.83 -23.14
N ALA A 104 14.15 20.28 -22.22
CA ALA A 104 15.05 21.08 -21.38
C ALA A 104 16.09 21.84 -22.21
N LYS A 105 16.61 21.24 -23.29
CA LYS A 105 17.52 21.92 -24.23
C LYS A 105 16.80 23.05 -24.99
N GLU A 106 15.59 22.81 -25.48
CA GLU A 106 14.77 23.82 -26.17
C GLU A 106 14.44 25.00 -25.26
N ASP A 107 14.18 24.74 -23.99
CA ASP A 107 13.88 25.75 -22.96
C ASP A 107 15.14 26.36 -22.31
N GLU A 108 16.33 26.01 -22.77
CA GLU A 108 17.63 26.47 -22.23
C GLU A 108 17.82 26.16 -20.74
N VAL A 109 17.26 25.03 -20.25
CA VAL A 109 17.38 24.59 -18.87
C VAL A 109 18.63 23.72 -18.71
N SER A 110 19.49 24.07 -17.76
CA SER A 110 20.69 23.30 -17.44
C SER A 110 20.33 22.06 -16.62
N LEU A 111 20.83 20.90 -17.06
CA LEU A 111 20.63 19.63 -16.38
C LEU A 111 21.93 19.16 -15.70
N PRO A 112 21.83 18.42 -14.56
CA PRO A 112 23.02 17.83 -13.94
C PRO A 112 23.56 16.68 -14.81
N ASN A 113 24.90 16.51 -14.77
CA ASN A 113 25.59 15.44 -15.46
C ASN A 113 25.65 14.16 -14.62
N TRP A 114 24.49 13.70 -14.15
CA TRP A 114 24.39 12.46 -13.37
C TRP A 114 24.09 11.27 -14.26
N PRO A 115 24.57 10.05 -13.90
CA PRO A 115 24.33 8.85 -14.70
C PRO A 115 22.85 8.61 -15.02
N GLU A 116 21.95 8.79 -14.05
CA GLU A 116 20.52 8.59 -14.21
C GLU A 116 19.91 9.53 -15.28
N VAL A 117 20.50 10.71 -15.48
CA VAL A 117 20.08 11.68 -16.51
C VAL A 117 20.76 11.37 -17.85
N THR A 118 22.08 11.10 -17.83
CA THR A 118 22.90 11.03 -19.05
C THR A 118 22.90 9.68 -19.74
N TRP A 119 22.56 8.58 -19.03
CA TRP A 119 22.50 7.25 -19.62
C TRP A 119 21.44 7.18 -20.74
N GLY A 120 21.89 6.82 -21.94
CA GLY A 120 21.09 6.89 -23.16
C GLY A 120 20.10 5.75 -23.39
N GLY A 121 20.22 4.64 -22.60
CA GLY A 121 19.29 3.52 -22.67
C GLY A 121 19.49 2.60 -23.88
N ASP A 122 20.71 2.18 -24.19
CA ASP A 122 20.95 1.09 -25.13
C ASP A 122 20.50 -0.23 -24.49
N GLU A 123 19.65 -1.00 -25.17
CA GLU A 123 19.14 -2.30 -24.69
C GLU A 123 20.26 -3.31 -24.41
N ASN A 124 21.38 -3.24 -25.15
CA ASN A 124 22.54 -4.08 -24.90
C ASN A 124 23.23 -3.80 -23.54
N ASP A 125 22.97 -2.64 -22.96
CA ASP A 125 23.55 -2.21 -21.70
C ASP A 125 22.59 -2.37 -20.50
N TYR A 126 21.34 -2.77 -20.70
CA TYR A 126 20.33 -2.87 -19.64
C TYR A 126 20.79 -3.72 -18.46
N GLU A 127 21.36 -4.90 -18.72
CA GLU A 127 21.85 -5.80 -17.66
C GLU A 127 23.04 -5.18 -16.89
N SER A 128 23.98 -4.56 -17.59
CA SER A 128 25.13 -3.92 -16.94
C SER A 128 24.72 -2.71 -16.12
N GLU A 129 23.78 -1.92 -16.63
CA GLU A 129 23.24 -0.76 -15.94
C GLU A 129 22.40 -1.17 -14.72
N GLY A 130 21.52 -2.16 -14.85
CA GLY A 130 20.73 -2.68 -13.72
C GLY A 130 21.61 -3.22 -12.59
N LYS A 131 22.71 -3.91 -12.91
CA LYS A 131 23.70 -4.36 -11.92
C LYS A 131 24.40 -3.19 -11.22
N ARG A 132 24.67 -2.09 -11.94
CA ARG A 132 25.29 -0.88 -11.39
C ARG A 132 24.37 -0.16 -10.40
N GLU A 133 23.04 -0.20 -10.64
CA GLU A 133 22.04 0.58 -9.92
C GLU A 133 21.60 -0.01 -8.57
N GLY A 134 22.11 -1.16 -8.19
CA GLY A 134 21.75 -1.82 -6.92
C GLY A 134 21.95 -0.93 -5.69
N ILE A 135 21.12 -1.10 -4.70
CA ILE A 135 21.04 -0.30 -3.45
C ILE A 135 22.41 -0.18 -2.74
N LEU A 136 23.22 -1.22 -2.77
CA LEU A 136 24.51 -1.27 -2.07
C LEU A 136 25.59 -0.37 -2.71
N ARG A 137 25.34 0.25 -3.87
CA ARG A 137 26.23 1.25 -4.47
C ARG A 137 26.46 2.47 -3.56
N ILE A 138 25.53 2.73 -2.64
CA ILE A 138 25.64 3.79 -1.65
C ILE A 138 26.31 3.20 -0.41
N GLU A 139 27.61 3.50 -0.21
CA GLU A 139 28.41 2.89 0.87
C GLU A 139 28.00 3.36 2.27
N ASN A 140 27.73 4.67 2.43
CA ASN A 140 27.30 5.22 3.72
C ASN A 140 25.90 4.71 4.08
N ALA A 141 25.81 3.95 5.17
CA ALA A 141 24.58 3.30 5.60
C ALA A 141 23.45 4.29 5.97
N ASP A 142 23.79 5.43 6.56
CA ASP A 142 22.80 6.44 6.96
C ASP A 142 22.27 7.20 5.74
N VAL A 143 23.15 7.58 4.80
CA VAL A 143 22.76 8.17 3.51
C VAL A 143 21.87 7.20 2.74
N ARG A 144 22.27 5.94 2.62
CA ARG A 144 21.49 4.89 1.98
C ARG A 144 20.11 4.73 2.63
N SER A 145 20.06 4.71 3.96
CA SER A 145 18.83 4.57 4.72
C SER A 145 17.85 5.73 4.46
N LEU A 146 18.30 6.97 4.45
CA LEU A 146 17.46 8.13 4.19
C LEU A 146 16.97 8.19 2.74
N LYS A 147 17.85 7.87 1.77
CA LYS A 147 17.46 7.77 0.35
C LYS A 147 16.41 6.67 0.15
N GLU A 148 16.61 5.50 0.76
CA GLU A 148 15.66 4.40 0.70
C GLU A 148 14.33 4.71 1.39
N LEU A 149 14.35 5.32 2.57
CA LEU A 149 13.11 5.76 3.24
C LEU A 149 12.28 6.68 2.33
N THR A 150 12.94 7.61 1.64
CA THR A 150 12.27 8.50 0.67
C THR A 150 11.70 7.68 -0.50
N ILE A 151 12.51 6.86 -1.18
CA ILE A 151 12.06 6.04 -2.32
C ILE A 151 10.91 5.11 -1.93
N LEU A 152 11.01 4.41 -0.79
CA LEU A 152 9.94 3.52 -0.32
C LEU A 152 8.67 4.29 0.06
N GLY A 153 8.83 5.48 0.62
CA GLY A 153 7.71 6.41 0.85
C GLY A 153 7.05 6.85 -0.46
N LEU A 154 7.85 7.22 -1.47
CA LEU A 154 7.35 7.60 -2.80
C LEU A 154 6.63 6.44 -3.50
N LYS A 155 7.10 5.19 -3.37
CA LYS A 155 6.38 4.02 -3.89
C LYS A 155 4.97 3.89 -3.27
N GLY A 156 4.86 4.05 -1.97
CA GLY A 156 3.56 4.05 -1.29
C GLY A 156 2.66 5.23 -1.69
N MET A 157 3.25 6.42 -1.83
CA MET A 157 2.58 7.62 -2.32
C MET A 157 2.05 7.43 -3.75
N ALA A 158 2.87 6.87 -4.64
CA ALA A 158 2.52 6.57 -6.02
C ALA A 158 1.31 5.65 -6.12
N ALA A 159 1.26 4.59 -5.29
CA ALA A 159 0.13 3.67 -5.26
C ALA A 159 -1.19 4.36 -4.89
N TYR A 160 -1.17 5.23 -3.88
CA TYR A 160 -2.37 5.97 -3.48
C TYR A 160 -2.76 7.04 -4.51
N TYR A 161 -1.77 7.69 -5.11
CA TYR A 161 -2.00 8.68 -6.14
C TYR A 161 -2.64 8.06 -7.40
N GLU A 162 -2.13 6.91 -7.84
CA GLU A 162 -2.66 6.20 -9.01
C GLU A 162 -4.14 5.85 -8.83
N HIS A 163 -4.53 5.34 -7.67
CA HIS A 163 -5.95 5.08 -7.39
C HIS A 163 -6.81 6.35 -7.41
N ALA A 164 -6.31 7.47 -6.91
CA ALA A 164 -7.01 8.74 -6.97
C ALA A 164 -7.15 9.25 -8.41
N SER A 165 -6.08 9.15 -9.21
CA SER A 165 -6.07 9.58 -10.61
C SER A 165 -7.01 8.75 -11.49
N HIS A 166 -7.15 7.44 -11.24
CA HIS A 166 -8.14 6.59 -11.91
C HIS A 166 -9.59 7.06 -11.67
N LEU A 167 -9.83 7.79 -10.59
CA LEU A 167 -11.12 8.39 -10.25
C LEU A 167 -11.21 9.88 -10.63
N GLY A 168 -10.23 10.39 -11.37
CA GLY A 168 -10.20 11.75 -11.89
C GLY A 168 -9.78 12.83 -10.87
N GLU A 169 -9.15 12.44 -9.77
CA GLU A 169 -8.58 13.39 -8.81
C GLU A 169 -7.05 13.44 -8.96
N HIS A 170 -6.53 14.64 -9.20
CA HIS A 170 -5.13 14.92 -9.47
C HIS A 170 -4.60 16.04 -8.57
N SER A 171 -3.29 16.07 -8.33
CA SER A 171 -2.61 17.12 -7.56
C SER A 171 -1.22 17.38 -8.12
N SER A 172 -1.03 18.51 -8.79
CA SER A 172 0.29 18.93 -9.27
C SER A 172 1.29 19.06 -8.14
N ALA A 173 0.88 19.55 -6.97
CA ALA A 173 1.76 19.72 -5.82
C ALA A 173 2.37 18.38 -5.33
N ILE A 174 1.61 17.27 -5.39
CA ILE A 174 2.13 15.94 -5.04
C ILE A 174 3.14 15.48 -6.09
N ILE A 175 2.83 15.63 -7.38
CA ILE A 175 3.74 15.23 -8.46
C ILE A 175 5.01 16.10 -8.48
N ASP A 176 4.89 17.40 -8.24
CA ASP A 176 6.03 18.31 -8.15
C ASP A 176 6.96 17.90 -6.99
N PHE A 177 6.38 17.55 -5.84
CA PHE A 177 7.14 17.00 -4.72
C PHE A 177 7.79 15.66 -5.06
N MET A 178 7.09 14.73 -5.73
CA MET A 178 7.68 13.45 -6.13
C MET A 178 8.91 13.67 -7.02
N SER A 179 8.85 14.59 -7.98
CA SER A 179 9.98 14.94 -8.84
C SER A 179 11.13 15.60 -8.05
N GLU A 180 10.83 16.50 -7.10
CA GLU A 180 11.82 17.10 -6.20
C GLU A 180 12.50 16.05 -5.31
N ALA A 181 11.73 15.13 -4.74
CA ALA A 181 12.25 14.06 -3.91
C ALA A 181 13.13 13.10 -4.71
N LEU A 182 12.75 12.74 -5.95
CA LEU A 182 13.55 11.94 -6.87
C LEU A 182 14.85 12.67 -7.23
N TYR A 183 14.83 13.97 -7.50
CA TYR A 183 16.03 14.80 -7.67
C TYR A 183 16.93 14.70 -6.44
N THR A 184 16.37 14.94 -5.25
CA THR A 184 17.11 14.99 -3.98
C THR A 184 17.81 13.66 -3.65
N VAL A 185 17.14 12.52 -3.88
CA VAL A 185 17.77 11.20 -3.64
C VAL A 185 18.76 10.81 -4.73
N THR A 186 18.68 11.41 -5.92
CA THR A 186 19.60 11.18 -7.03
C THR A 186 20.88 12.00 -6.86
N ASP A 187 20.78 13.21 -6.35
CA ASP A 187 21.90 14.09 -6.11
C ASP A 187 22.97 13.40 -5.23
N PRO A 188 24.22 13.19 -5.77
CA PRO A 188 25.29 12.57 -5.02
C PRO A 188 25.78 13.44 -3.85
N ASP A 189 25.58 14.75 -3.92
CA ASP A 189 26.08 15.74 -2.95
C ASP A 189 25.01 16.14 -1.92
N SER A 190 23.84 15.51 -1.93
CA SER A 190 22.79 15.77 -0.95
C SER A 190 23.28 15.52 0.48
N SER A 191 23.21 16.56 1.33
CA SER A 191 23.59 16.46 2.74
C SER A 191 22.64 15.58 3.54
N MET A 192 23.11 15.07 4.69
CA MET A 192 22.25 14.32 5.64
C MET A 192 21.04 15.13 6.08
N GLU A 193 21.21 16.44 6.28
CA GLU A 193 20.12 17.34 6.64
C GLU A 193 19.09 17.46 5.51
N THR A 194 19.55 17.64 4.28
CA THR A 194 18.69 17.69 3.07
C THR A 194 17.88 16.40 2.92
N LEU A 195 18.53 15.24 3.09
CA LEU A 195 17.89 13.94 3.00
C LEU A 195 16.87 13.72 4.13
N LEU A 196 17.20 14.10 5.35
CA LEU A 196 16.27 14.01 6.48
C LEU A 196 15.03 14.88 6.26
N ASN A 197 15.22 16.11 5.79
CA ASN A 197 14.12 17.01 5.46
C ASN A 197 13.25 16.45 4.34
N CYS A 198 13.85 15.79 3.35
CA CYS A 198 13.12 15.11 2.27
C CYS A 198 12.26 13.95 2.81
N VAL A 199 12.77 13.14 3.74
CA VAL A 199 11.98 12.08 4.41
C VAL A 199 10.79 12.67 5.16
N LEU A 200 10.98 13.75 5.92
CA LEU A 200 9.89 14.41 6.66
C LEU A 200 8.85 15.03 5.70
N ALA A 201 9.30 15.65 4.61
CA ALA A 201 8.42 16.17 3.57
C ALA A 201 7.64 15.03 2.87
N THR A 202 8.27 13.88 2.63
CA THR A 202 7.59 12.68 2.12
C THR A 202 6.43 12.29 3.04
N GLY A 203 6.63 12.33 4.35
CA GLY A 203 5.55 12.08 5.31
C GLY A 203 4.40 13.07 5.21
N LYS A 204 4.70 14.37 5.07
CA LYS A 204 3.68 15.42 4.90
C LYS A 204 2.84 15.19 3.64
N PHE A 205 3.48 14.98 2.49
CA PHE A 205 2.77 14.67 1.24
C PHE A 205 2.10 13.29 1.27
N GLY A 206 2.53 12.40 2.16
CA GLY A 206 1.83 11.16 2.49
C GLY A 206 0.44 11.41 3.08
N VAL A 207 0.28 12.42 3.94
CA VAL A 207 -1.05 12.86 4.43
C VAL A 207 -1.87 13.41 3.26
N ASP A 208 -1.28 14.26 2.43
CA ASP A 208 -1.97 14.91 1.31
C ASP A 208 -2.47 13.89 0.27
N VAL A 209 -1.67 12.87 -0.07
CA VAL A 209 -2.09 11.83 -1.03
C VAL A 209 -3.18 10.92 -0.47
N MET A 210 -3.14 10.58 0.82
CA MET A 210 -4.23 9.82 1.45
C MET A 210 -5.52 10.64 1.50
N ALA A 211 -5.43 11.95 1.77
CA ALA A 211 -6.57 12.87 1.69
C ALA A 211 -7.14 12.96 0.26
N LEU A 212 -6.27 13.00 -0.75
CA LEU A 212 -6.68 13.01 -2.16
C LEU A 212 -7.44 11.73 -2.52
N LEU A 213 -6.95 10.56 -2.09
CA LEU A 213 -7.60 9.27 -2.36
C LEU A 213 -8.91 9.12 -1.59
N ASP A 214 -8.97 9.56 -0.33
CA ASP A 214 -10.21 9.59 0.45
C ASP A 214 -11.27 10.45 -0.26
N LYS A 215 -10.88 11.65 -0.71
CA LYS A 215 -11.76 12.54 -1.51
C LYS A 215 -12.23 11.84 -2.80
N ALA A 216 -11.33 11.19 -3.54
CA ALA A 216 -11.67 10.50 -4.78
C ALA A 216 -12.68 9.38 -4.54
N ASN A 217 -12.39 8.50 -3.59
CA ASN A 217 -13.25 7.36 -3.25
C ASN A 217 -14.63 7.82 -2.75
N THR A 218 -14.67 8.77 -1.82
CA THR A 218 -15.93 9.23 -1.22
C THR A 218 -16.78 10.05 -2.18
N LYS A 219 -16.17 10.80 -3.09
CA LYS A 219 -16.86 11.54 -4.17
C LYS A 219 -17.56 10.60 -5.14
N VAL A 220 -16.93 9.49 -5.52
CA VAL A 220 -17.46 8.55 -6.51
C VAL A 220 -18.38 7.51 -5.87
N TYR A 221 -17.98 6.93 -4.74
CA TYR A 221 -18.66 5.79 -4.15
C TYR A 221 -19.52 6.10 -2.91
N GLY A 222 -19.47 7.34 -2.43
CA GLY A 222 -20.06 7.77 -1.16
C GLY A 222 -19.19 7.45 0.04
N ASN A 223 -19.51 8.01 1.20
CA ASN A 223 -18.78 7.70 2.42
C ASN A 223 -19.00 6.24 2.84
N PRO A 224 -17.94 5.52 3.25
CA PRO A 224 -18.10 4.23 3.88
C PRO A 224 -19.08 4.28 5.05
N GLU A 225 -19.92 3.29 5.15
CA GLU A 225 -20.93 3.20 6.20
C GLU A 225 -20.91 1.82 6.86
N LEU A 226 -21.35 1.75 8.11
CA LEU A 226 -21.45 0.52 8.88
C LEU A 226 -22.13 -0.57 8.06
N THR A 227 -21.41 -1.66 7.80
CA THR A 227 -21.85 -2.74 6.93
C THR A 227 -21.49 -4.09 7.53
N LYS A 228 -22.45 -5.01 7.48
CA LYS A 228 -22.20 -6.44 7.70
C LYS A 228 -21.88 -7.08 6.37
N VAL A 229 -20.72 -7.70 6.29
CA VAL A 229 -20.23 -8.37 5.08
C VAL A 229 -20.29 -9.87 5.28
N ASN A 230 -21.00 -10.56 4.39
CA ASN A 230 -21.05 -12.02 4.39
C ASN A 230 -19.66 -12.60 4.07
N ILE A 231 -19.28 -13.68 4.74
CA ILE A 231 -18.04 -14.43 4.49
C ILE A 231 -18.30 -15.87 4.00
N GLY A 232 -19.54 -16.25 3.77
CA GLY A 232 -19.93 -17.48 3.08
C GLY A 232 -20.04 -17.29 1.57
N VAL A 233 -20.53 -18.33 0.89
CA VAL A 233 -20.64 -18.35 -0.59
C VAL A 233 -22.07 -18.59 -1.06
N GLY A 234 -22.37 -18.15 -2.29
CA GLY A 234 -23.58 -18.47 -3.03
C GLY A 234 -23.46 -19.76 -3.82
N LYS A 235 -24.47 -20.02 -4.68
CA LYS A 235 -24.56 -21.22 -5.50
C LYS A 235 -24.20 -20.99 -6.97
N LYS A 236 -23.91 -19.76 -7.36
CA LYS A 236 -23.59 -19.38 -8.74
C LYS A 236 -22.07 -19.41 -8.96
N PRO A 237 -21.61 -19.57 -10.21
CA PRO A 237 -20.24 -19.31 -10.54
C PRO A 237 -19.80 -17.91 -10.05
N GLY A 238 -18.55 -17.77 -9.65
CA GLY A 238 -18.03 -16.56 -9.05
C GLY A 238 -16.77 -16.04 -9.70
N ILE A 239 -16.52 -14.74 -9.57
CA ILE A 239 -15.25 -14.08 -9.84
C ILE A 239 -14.73 -13.54 -8.51
N LEU A 240 -13.44 -13.82 -8.23
CA LEU A 240 -12.72 -13.30 -7.07
C LEU A 240 -11.89 -12.09 -7.49
N ILE A 241 -12.06 -10.95 -6.81
CA ILE A 241 -11.25 -9.77 -7.07
C ILE A 241 -10.44 -9.40 -5.81
N SER A 242 -9.14 -9.24 -5.98
CA SER A 242 -8.17 -8.94 -4.92
C SER A 242 -7.32 -7.74 -5.28
N GLY A 243 -6.77 -7.06 -4.30
CA GLY A 243 -6.00 -5.82 -4.47
C GLY A 243 -6.74 -4.62 -3.88
N HIS A 244 -6.55 -3.43 -4.49
CA HIS A 244 -6.99 -2.19 -3.84
C HIS A 244 -7.84 -1.28 -4.75
N ASP A 245 -7.80 -1.45 -6.07
CA ASP A 245 -8.42 -0.51 -7.02
C ASP A 245 -9.95 -0.63 -7.03
N LEU A 246 -10.65 0.40 -6.53
CA LEU A 246 -12.10 0.42 -6.44
C LEU A 246 -12.75 0.68 -7.82
N LYS A 247 -12.04 1.29 -8.77
CA LYS A 247 -12.56 1.47 -10.12
C LYS A 247 -12.64 0.13 -10.85
N ASP A 248 -11.67 -0.74 -10.65
CA ASP A 248 -11.67 -2.08 -11.27
C ASP A 248 -12.84 -2.94 -10.78
N ILE A 249 -13.12 -2.95 -9.47
CA ILE A 249 -14.30 -3.67 -8.99
C ILE A 249 -15.60 -3.03 -9.47
N GLU A 250 -15.67 -1.71 -9.61
CA GLU A 250 -16.83 -1.04 -10.18
C GLU A 250 -17.06 -1.48 -11.63
N ASP A 251 -16.02 -1.47 -12.48
CA ASP A 251 -16.10 -1.89 -13.88
C ASP A 251 -16.52 -3.38 -13.97
N LEU A 252 -15.97 -4.23 -13.10
CA LEU A 252 -16.36 -5.64 -13.03
C LEU A 252 -17.83 -5.82 -12.62
N LEU A 253 -18.29 -5.09 -11.60
CA LEU A 253 -19.67 -5.17 -11.12
C LEU A 253 -20.67 -4.70 -12.17
N LYS A 254 -20.38 -3.63 -12.91
CA LYS A 254 -21.22 -3.16 -14.01
C LYS A 254 -21.37 -4.21 -15.11
N GLN A 255 -20.26 -4.87 -15.49
CA GLN A 255 -20.25 -5.87 -16.56
C GLN A 255 -20.80 -7.23 -16.15
N THR A 256 -20.79 -7.56 -14.89
CA THR A 256 -21.34 -8.83 -14.37
C THR A 256 -22.82 -8.74 -13.98
N GLU A 257 -23.41 -7.54 -13.93
CA GLU A 257 -24.81 -7.36 -13.58
C GLU A 257 -25.74 -8.09 -14.56
N GLY A 258 -26.63 -8.92 -14.04
CA GLY A 258 -27.58 -9.72 -14.84
C GLY A 258 -26.99 -10.93 -15.56
N THR A 259 -25.68 -11.21 -15.45
CA THR A 259 -25.01 -12.33 -16.13
C THR A 259 -25.19 -13.68 -15.43
N GLY A 260 -25.69 -13.70 -14.19
CA GLY A 260 -25.78 -14.90 -13.39
C GLY A 260 -24.48 -15.27 -12.66
N ILE A 261 -23.49 -14.38 -12.65
CA ILE A 261 -22.21 -14.56 -11.95
C ILE A 261 -22.22 -13.75 -10.66
N ASP A 262 -21.71 -14.33 -9.59
CA ASP A 262 -21.48 -13.66 -8.32
C ASP A 262 -20.04 -13.10 -8.25
N VAL A 263 -19.84 -11.97 -7.56
CA VAL A 263 -18.54 -11.35 -7.34
C VAL A 263 -18.20 -11.44 -5.86
N TYR A 264 -16.95 -11.79 -5.57
CA TYR A 264 -16.41 -11.89 -4.23
C TYR A 264 -15.15 -11.05 -4.11
N THR A 265 -14.97 -10.38 -2.98
CA THR A 265 -13.73 -9.69 -2.64
C THR A 265 -12.77 -10.61 -1.89
N HIS A 266 -11.48 -10.27 -1.93
CA HIS A 266 -10.44 -10.91 -1.16
C HIS A 266 -9.44 -9.87 -0.65
N GLY A 267 -8.90 -10.08 0.56
CA GLY A 267 -7.85 -9.22 1.12
C GLY A 267 -8.27 -7.75 1.22
N GLU A 268 -7.48 -6.85 0.65
CA GLU A 268 -7.73 -5.40 0.71
C GLU A 268 -8.91 -4.91 -0.15
N MET A 269 -9.52 -5.79 -0.94
CA MET A 269 -10.77 -5.44 -1.63
C MET A 269 -12.02 -5.55 -0.74
N LEU A 270 -11.93 -6.18 0.44
CA LEU A 270 -13.02 -6.26 1.42
C LEU A 270 -13.75 -4.91 1.65
N PRO A 271 -13.06 -3.77 1.80
CA PRO A 271 -13.72 -2.49 2.04
C PRO A 271 -14.62 -1.98 0.91
N ALA A 272 -14.56 -2.54 -0.29
CA ALA A 272 -15.52 -2.21 -1.36
C ALA A 272 -16.98 -2.40 -0.90
N HIS A 273 -17.23 -3.37 -0.01
CA HIS A 273 -18.55 -3.60 0.59
C HIS A 273 -19.04 -2.45 1.48
N TYR A 274 -18.18 -1.54 1.92
CA TYR A 274 -18.57 -0.45 2.82
C TYR A 274 -19.13 0.76 2.06
N TYR A 275 -18.82 0.87 0.77
CA TYR A 275 -19.20 2.01 -0.06
C TYR A 275 -20.62 1.85 -0.63
N PRO A 276 -21.54 2.85 -0.43
CA PRO A 276 -22.92 2.79 -0.88
C PRO A 276 -23.10 2.45 -2.36
N GLN A 277 -22.25 3.05 -3.23
CA GLN A 277 -22.35 2.86 -4.67
C GLN A 277 -21.85 1.50 -5.17
N LEU A 278 -21.04 0.79 -4.37
CA LEU A 278 -20.59 -0.56 -4.70
C LEU A 278 -21.49 -1.64 -4.09
N LYS A 279 -21.88 -1.51 -2.82
CA LYS A 279 -22.74 -2.51 -2.17
C LYS A 279 -24.19 -2.56 -2.67
N LYS A 280 -24.60 -1.61 -3.52
CA LYS A 280 -25.93 -1.68 -4.20
C LYS A 280 -26.04 -2.87 -5.14
N TYR A 281 -24.92 -3.38 -5.68
CA TYR A 281 -24.90 -4.52 -6.57
C TYR A 281 -25.17 -5.81 -5.80
N LYS A 282 -26.33 -6.44 -6.02
CA LYS A 282 -26.79 -7.62 -5.25
C LYS A 282 -25.93 -8.87 -5.49
N HIS A 283 -25.19 -8.92 -6.60
CA HIS A 283 -24.27 -10.00 -6.93
C HIS A 283 -22.85 -9.78 -6.38
N LEU A 284 -22.57 -8.68 -5.67
CA LEU A 284 -21.43 -8.55 -4.78
C LEU A 284 -21.78 -9.26 -3.46
N VAL A 285 -21.47 -10.57 -3.39
CA VAL A 285 -22.04 -11.50 -2.39
C VAL A 285 -21.34 -11.41 -1.04
N GLY A 286 -20.01 -11.25 -1.03
CA GLY A 286 -19.25 -11.24 0.21
C GLY A 286 -17.76 -11.25 0.01
N ASN A 287 -17.03 -11.39 1.12
CA ASN A 287 -15.58 -11.53 1.12
C ASN A 287 -15.22 -13.01 1.27
N TYR A 288 -14.32 -13.51 0.43
CA TYR A 288 -13.84 -14.88 0.44
C TYR A 288 -12.44 -14.94 1.04
N GLY A 289 -12.28 -15.63 2.14
CA GLY A 289 -10.99 -15.85 2.78
C GLY A 289 -10.47 -14.67 3.60
N ASN A 290 -9.16 -14.56 3.65
CA ASN A 290 -8.41 -13.72 4.58
C ASN A 290 -7.47 -12.73 3.87
N ALA A 291 -6.33 -12.43 4.53
CA ALA A 291 -5.28 -11.59 3.97
C ALA A 291 -4.49 -12.31 2.86
N TRP A 292 -3.78 -11.53 2.07
CA TRP A 292 -3.03 -11.92 0.88
C TRP A 292 -2.17 -13.19 1.02
N TRP A 293 -1.58 -13.44 2.16
CA TRP A 293 -0.67 -14.56 2.37
C TRP A 293 -1.35 -15.94 2.39
N LYS A 294 -2.70 -15.96 2.49
CA LYS A 294 -3.53 -17.17 2.45
C LYS A 294 -3.91 -17.61 1.02
N GLN A 295 -3.58 -16.85 -0.01
CA GLN A 295 -3.98 -17.08 -1.40
C GLN A 295 -3.77 -18.51 -1.87
N LYS A 296 -2.65 -19.16 -1.54
CA LYS A 296 -2.34 -20.53 -2.00
C LYS A 296 -3.37 -21.56 -1.56
N GLU A 297 -3.93 -21.39 -0.38
CA GLU A 297 -4.93 -22.32 0.19
C GLU A 297 -6.33 -21.96 -0.29
N GLU A 298 -6.66 -20.66 -0.27
CA GLU A 298 -8.00 -20.15 -0.52
C GLU A 298 -8.37 -20.13 -2.00
N PHE A 299 -7.42 -19.82 -2.89
CA PHE A 299 -7.68 -19.74 -4.32
C PHE A 299 -7.87 -21.12 -4.99
N ASP A 300 -7.27 -22.18 -4.44
CA ASP A 300 -7.50 -23.55 -4.91
C ASP A 300 -8.96 -23.98 -4.75
N THR A 301 -9.68 -23.43 -3.75
CA THR A 301 -11.06 -23.77 -3.43
C THR A 301 -12.10 -22.79 -4.02
N PHE A 302 -11.64 -21.68 -4.62
CA PHE A 302 -12.57 -20.68 -5.17
C PHE A 302 -13.27 -21.15 -6.44
N ASN A 303 -12.66 -21.98 -7.25
CA ASN A 303 -13.13 -22.58 -8.52
C ASN A 303 -13.32 -21.61 -9.70
N GLY A 304 -13.52 -20.31 -9.50
CA GLY A 304 -13.70 -19.30 -10.53
C GLY A 304 -12.42 -18.56 -10.91
N PRO A 305 -12.47 -17.62 -11.87
CA PRO A 305 -11.37 -16.75 -12.20
C PRO A 305 -11.07 -15.75 -11.07
N ILE A 306 -9.82 -15.32 -11.04
CA ILE A 306 -9.25 -14.43 -10.03
C ILE A 306 -8.67 -13.21 -10.73
N VAL A 307 -8.99 -12.01 -10.26
CA VAL A 307 -8.47 -10.75 -10.78
C VAL A 307 -7.64 -10.07 -9.70
N PHE A 308 -6.37 -9.84 -9.98
CA PHE A 308 -5.50 -8.98 -9.17
C PHE A 308 -5.46 -7.58 -9.73
N THR A 309 -5.91 -6.62 -8.94
CA THR A 309 -5.89 -5.22 -9.35
C THR A 309 -4.58 -4.52 -8.97
N THR A 310 -3.90 -5.03 -7.95
CA THR A 310 -2.64 -4.49 -7.42
C THR A 310 -1.85 -5.58 -6.70
N ASN A 311 -0.88 -5.20 -5.89
CA ASN A 311 -0.24 -6.09 -4.93
C ASN A 311 -1.29 -6.57 -3.87
N CYS A 312 -1.15 -7.60 -3.08
CA CYS A 312 0.06 -8.44 -2.97
C CYS A 312 -0.17 -9.77 -3.68
N ILE A 313 0.60 -10.05 -4.70
CA ILE A 313 0.57 -11.35 -5.37
C ILE A 313 1.45 -12.34 -4.60
N VAL A 314 0.93 -13.55 -4.34
CA VAL A 314 1.73 -14.69 -3.89
C VAL A 314 1.96 -15.61 -5.08
N PRO A 315 3.20 -15.79 -5.54
CA PRO A 315 3.50 -16.71 -6.64
C PRO A 315 2.87 -18.08 -6.42
N PRO A 316 2.10 -18.60 -7.39
CA PRO A 316 1.41 -19.88 -7.24
C PRO A 316 2.40 -21.06 -7.16
N SER A 317 1.97 -22.12 -6.49
CA SER A 317 2.68 -23.41 -6.63
C SER A 317 2.57 -23.91 -8.08
N PRO A 318 3.57 -24.63 -8.61
CA PRO A 318 3.46 -25.27 -9.93
C PRO A 318 2.23 -26.18 -10.06
N LYS A 319 1.71 -26.70 -8.94
CA LYS A 319 0.53 -27.58 -8.88
C LYS A 319 -0.77 -26.86 -8.54
N ALA A 320 -0.75 -25.51 -8.37
CA ALA A 320 -1.93 -24.74 -8.04
C ALA A 320 -3.01 -24.89 -9.12
N SER A 321 -4.22 -25.22 -8.72
CA SER A 321 -5.36 -25.43 -9.64
C SER A 321 -5.83 -24.13 -10.29
N TYR A 322 -5.55 -22.98 -9.66
CA TYR A 322 -6.01 -21.66 -10.10
C TYR A 322 -5.05 -20.93 -11.05
N LYS A 323 -3.81 -21.38 -11.24
CA LYS A 323 -2.76 -20.66 -11.97
C LYS A 323 -3.15 -20.20 -13.39
N ASP A 324 -4.00 -20.96 -14.07
CA ASP A 324 -4.47 -20.69 -15.43
C ASP A 324 -5.79 -19.89 -15.46
N ARG A 325 -6.28 -19.44 -14.30
CA ARG A 325 -7.52 -18.69 -14.11
C ARG A 325 -7.29 -17.29 -13.51
N VAL A 326 -6.06 -16.79 -13.56
CA VAL A 326 -5.66 -15.51 -12.96
C VAL A 326 -5.48 -14.45 -14.02
N PHE A 327 -5.99 -13.27 -13.73
CA PHE A 327 -5.85 -12.05 -14.52
C PHE A 327 -5.24 -10.94 -13.64
N THR A 328 -4.52 -10.03 -14.26
CA THR A 328 -3.93 -8.86 -13.59
C THR A 328 -4.39 -7.58 -14.26
N THR A 329 -4.35 -6.47 -13.54
CA THR A 329 -4.61 -5.11 -14.07
C THR A 329 -3.57 -4.14 -13.52
N ASN A 330 -3.51 -2.92 -14.04
CA ASN A 330 -2.68 -1.81 -13.55
C ASN A 330 -1.19 -2.21 -13.42
N ALA A 331 -0.55 -1.84 -12.32
CA ALA A 331 0.84 -2.18 -12.03
C ALA A 331 1.09 -3.66 -11.69
N ALA A 332 0.05 -4.47 -11.51
CA ALA A 332 0.18 -5.88 -11.16
C ALA A 332 0.59 -6.73 -12.36
N GLY A 333 1.48 -7.70 -12.15
CA GLY A 333 1.94 -8.58 -13.23
C GLY A 333 2.56 -9.87 -12.71
N TYR A 334 2.38 -10.95 -13.47
CA TYR A 334 3.01 -12.23 -13.21
C TYR A 334 3.24 -12.98 -14.52
N PRO A 335 4.40 -13.66 -14.73
CA PRO A 335 4.70 -14.34 -15.97
C PRO A 335 3.60 -15.32 -16.40
N GLY A 336 3.11 -15.16 -17.64
CA GLY A 336 2.09 -16.01 -18.23
C GLY A 336 0.65 -15.77 -17.78
N TRP A 337 0.38 -14.84 -16.88
CA TRP A 337 -0.98 -14.41 -16.57
C TRP A 337 -1.46 -13.37 -17.57
N LYS A 338 -2.76 -13.40 -17.87
CA LYS A 338 -3.37 -12.41 -18.76
C LYS A 338 -3.51 -11.08 -18.05
N HIS A 339 -3.10 -10.02 -18.74
CA HIS A 339 -3.25 -8.65 -18.26
C HIS A 339 -4.45 -7.99 -18.96
N VAL A 340 -5.27 -7.29 -18.18
CA VAL A 340 -6.43 -6.54 -18.69
C VAL A 340 -6.05 -5.05 -18.67
N GLU A 341 -5.75 -4.53 -19.85
CA GLU A 341 -5.42 -3.12 -20.05
C GLU A 341 -6.65 -2.23 -19.95
N ALA A 342 -6.46 -0.99 -19.51
CA ALA A 342 -7.49 0.03 -19.60
C ALA A 342 -7.67 0.49 -21.05
N GLY A 343 -8.92 0.64 -21.49
CA GLY A 343 -9.25 1.27 -22.77
C GLY A 343 -8.96 2.78 -22.76
N PRO A 344 -9.10 3.43 -23.93
CA PRO A 344 -8.87 4.89 -24.05
C PRO A 344 -9.77 5.75 -23.15
N ASP A 345 -10.90 5.20 -22.70
CA ASP A 345 -11.84 5.82 -21.77
C ASP A 345 -11.52 5.54 -20.29
N GLY A 346 -10.40 4.84 -20.04
CA GLY A 346 -9.96 4.44 -18.71
C GLY A 346 -10.74 3.28 -18.08
N HIS A 347 -11.65 2.63 -18.84
CA HIS A 347 -12.39 1.45 -18.38
C HIS A 347 -11.72 0.15 -18.84
N LYS A 348 -11.88 -0.90 -18.07
CA LYS A 348 -11.34 -2.23 -18.37
C LYS A 348 -12.42 -3.16 -18.91
N ASP A 349 -12.10 -3.97 -19.91
CA ASP A 349 -12.99 -5.00 -20.46
C ASP A 349 -12.75 -6.33 -19.78
N PHE A 350 -13.69 -6.74 -18.91
CA PHE A 350 -13.67 -8.01 -18.20
C PHE A 350 -14.44 -9.13 -18.93
N SER A 351 -14.79 -8.97 -20.21
CA SER A 351 -15.57 -9.95 -20.98
C SER A 351 -14.94 -11.35 -20.98
N GLU A 352 -13.60 -11.45 -21.06
CA GLU A 352 -12.88 -12.73 -21.03
C GLU A 352 -12.96 -13.38 -19.63
N VAL A 353 -12.81 -12.60 -18.57
CA VAL A 353 -12.98 -13.06 -17.17
C VAL A 353 -14.39 -13.60 -16.96
N ILE A 354 -15.40 -12.89 -17.45
CA ILE A 354 -16.82 -13.26 -17.38
C ILE A 354 -17.09 -14.52 -18.19
N ALA A 355 -16.52 -14.64 -19.39
CA ALA A 355 -16.67 -15.84 -20.22
C ALA A 355 -16.06 -17.06 -19.52
N MET A 356 -14.90 -16.93 -18.91
CA MET A 356 -14.27 -17.98 -18.11
C MET A 356 -15.14 -18.36 -16.91
N ALA A 357 -15.65 -17.39 -16.15
CA ALA A 357 -16.48 -17.64 -14.98
C ALA A 357 -17.72 -18.49 -15.31
N LYS A 358 -18.37 -18.26 -16.47
CA LYS A 358 -19.52 -19.02 -16.95
C LYS A 358 -19.25 -20.52 -17.11
N THR A 359 -18.00 -20.92 -17.28
CA THR A 359 -17.58 -22.33 -17.42
C THR A 359 -17.17 -22.97 -16.10
N CYS A 360 -17.09 -22.18 -15.04
CA CYS A 360 -16.63 -22.61 -13.72
C CYS A 360 -17.79 -23.06 -12.81
N GLN A 361 -17.45 -23.79 -11.76
CA GLN A 361 -18.38 -24.11 -10.68
C GLN A 361 -18.44 -22.98 -9.66
N ALA A 362 -19.46 -23.01 -8.80
CA ALA A 362 -19.52 -22.13 -7.65
C ALA A 362 -18.33 -22.33 -6.70
N PRO A 363 -17.91 -21.29 -5.97
CA PRO A 363 -16.87 -21.42 -4.96
C PRO A 363 -17.22 -22.45 -3.89
N THR A 364 -16.22 -23.16 -3.37
CA THR A 364 -16.38 -24.02 -2.21
C THR A 364 -16.40 -23.18 -0.95
N GLU A 365 -17.40 -23.34 -0.10
CA GLU A 365 -17.47 -22.63 1.17
C GLU A 365 -16.33 -23.06 2.10
N ILE A 366 -15.53 -22.08 2.56
CA ILE A 366 -14.44 -22.30 3.51
C ILE A 366 -14.74 -21.73 4.90
N GLU A 367 -15.67 -20.79 4.98
CA GLU A 367 -16.16 -20.19 6.23
C GLU A 367 -17.56 -19.62 6.02
N HIS A 368 -18.25 -19.30 7.12
CA HIS A 368 -19.60 -18.73 7.09
C HIS A 368 -19.78 -17.71 8.21
N GLY A 369 -20.77 -16.85 8.06
CA GLY A 369 -21.07 -15.79 9.01
C GLY A 369 -20.90 -14.41 8.40
N GLU A 370 -20.71 -13.42 9.26
CA GLU A 370 -20.58 -12.02 8.87
C GLU A 370 -19.46 -11.35 9.65
N ILE A 371 -18.81 -10.37 9.02
CA ILE A 371 -17.88 -9.43 9.67
C ILE A 371 -18.42 -8.02 9.54
N ILE A 372 -18.02 -7.12 10.46
CA ILE A 372 -18.52 -5.75 10.51
C ILE A 372 -17.37 -4.79 10.19
N GLY A 373 -17.64 -3.79 9.33
CA GLY A 373 -16.69 -2.73 8.99
C GLY A 373 -17.41 -1.47 8.50
N GLY A 374 -16.64 -0.54 7.91
CA GLY A 374 -17.16 0.72 7.39
C GLY A 374 -17.09 1.88 8.39
N PHE A 375 -16.18 1.83 9.36
CA PHE A 375 -15.96 2.87 10.36
C PHE A 375 -14.92 3.91 9.89
N ALA A 376 -15.01 4.41 8.65
CA ALA A 376 -14.23 5.56 8.21
C ALA A 376 -14.67 6.82 8.97
N HIS A 377 -13.90 7.92 8.84
CA HIS A 377 -14.08 9.12 9.66
C HIS A 377 -15.51 9.68 9.64
N ALA A 378 -16.19 9.69 8.48
CA ALA A 378 -17.58 10.17 8.39
C ALA A 378 -18.55 9.34 9.25
N GLN A 379 -18.40 8.01 9.25
CA GLN A 379 -19.21 7.11 10.08
C GLN A 379 -18.89 7.25 11.57
N VAL A 380 -17.61 7.45 11.92
CA VAL A 380 -17.20 7.68 13.31
C VAL A 380 -17.73 9.02 13.81
N PHE A 381 -17.72 10.06 12.96
CA PHE A 381 -18.31 11.36 13.31
C PHE A 381 -19.83 11.31 13.50
N ALA A 382 -20.52 10.47 12.75
CA ALA A 382 -21.96 10.23 12.97
C ALA A 382 -22.23 9.57 14.35
N LEU A 383 -21.23 8.94 14.95
CA LEU A 383 -21.29 8.34 16.28
C LEU A 383 -20.56 9.17 17.35
N ALA A 384 -20.08 10.39 17.02
CA ALA A 384 -19.20 11.17 17.86
C ALA A 384 -19.73 11.38 19.28
N ASP A 385 -21.03 11.73 19.45
CA ASP A 385 -21.63 11.94 20.77
C ASP A 385 -21.53 10.69 21.65
N LYS A 386 -21.82 9.50 21.09
CA LYS A 386 -21.71 8.22 21.82
C LYS A 386 -20.27 7.90 22.18
N VAL A 387 -19.32 8.13 21.27
CA VAL A 387 -17.90 7.88 21.50
C VAL A 387 -17.37 8.82 22.59
N VAL A 388 -17.69 10.12 22.51
CA VAL A 388 -17.27 11.13 23.49
C VAL A 388 -17.87 10.85 24.87
N GLU A 389 -19.15 10.47 24.94
CA GLU A 389 -19.80 10.06 26.18
C GLU A 389 -19.13 8.82 26.79
N ALA A 390 -18.85 7.80 25.97
CA ALA A 390 -18.19 6.59 26.41
C ALA A 390 -16.78 6.85 26.96
N VAL A 391 -16.02 7.78 26.35
CA VAL A 391 -14.71 8.21 26.86
C VAL A 391 -14.85 9.01 28.14
N LYS A 392 -15.76 9.99 28.21
CA LYS A 392 -15.97 10.83 29.41
C LYS A 392 -16.47 10.03 30.62
N SER A 393 -17.30 9.02 30.38
CA SER A 393 -17.80 8.11 31.45
C SER A 393 -16.77 7.06 31.87
N GLY A 394 -15.66 6.91 31.16
CA GLY A 394 -14.66 5.87 31.38
C GLY A 394 -15.07 4.49 30.85
N ALA A 395 -16.20 4.37 30.14
CA ALA A 395 -16.60 3.13 29.48
C ALA A 395 -15.61 2.73 28.38
N ILE A 396 -15.03 3.72 27.68
CA ILE A 396 -13.86 3.55 26.80
C ILE A 396 -12.69 4.27 27.47
N ARG A 397 -11.71 3.51 27.94
CA ARG A 397 -10.52 4.04 28.59
C ARG A 397 -9.42 4.36 27.59
N LYS A 398 -9.29 3.58 26.52
CA LYS A 398 -8.19 3.69 25.56
C LYS A 398 -8.58 3.18 24.16
N PHE A 399 -7.97 3.77 23.16
CA PHE A 399 -7.98 3.27 21.78
C PHE A 399 -6.60 2.70 21.43
N VAL A 400 -6.58 1.59 20.72
CA VAL A 400 -5.36 1.02 20.15
C VAL A 400 -5.48 1.04 18.62
N VAL A 401 -4.63 1.79 17.95
CA VAL A 401 -4.51 1.73 16.50
C VAL A 401 -3.69 0.48 16.17
N MET A 402 -4.38 -0.56 15.75
CA MET A 402 -3.81 -1.80 15.23
C MET A 402 -4.11 -1.87 13.73
N SER A 403 -3.28 -1.23 12.93
CA SER A 403 -3.48 -1.07 11.50
C SER A 403 -2.27 -1.56 10.71
N GLY A 404 -2.42 -1.66 9.40
CA GLY A 404 -1.36 -1.95 8.47
C GLY A 404 -1.47 -3.32 7.80
N CYS A 405 -0.33 -4.00 7.61
CA CYS A 405 -0.26 -5.21 6.81
C CYS A 405 -0.36 -6.49 7.65
N ASP A 406 -0.75 -7.59 7.02
CA ASP A 406 -0.55 -8.94 7.55
C ASP A 406 0.61 -9.63 6.81
N GLY A 407 0.91 -10.90 7.09
CA GLY A 407 1.98 -11.67 6.47
C GLY A 407 2.11 -13.09 7.01
N ARG A 408 3.06 -13.84 6.41
CA ARG A 408 3.21 -15.28 6.64
C ARG A 408 3.87 -15.68 7.95
N MET A 409 4.64 -14.78 8.57
CA MET A 409 5.44 -15.12 9.73
C MET A 409 4.57 -15.46 10.94
N LYS A 410 4.89 -16.55 11.64
CA LYS A 410 4.20 -16.97 12.88
C LYS A 410 4.26 -15.90 13.97
N SER A 411 5.30 -15.06 13.99
CA SER A 411 5.42 -13.93 14.91
C SER A 411 4.25 -12.94 14.81
N ARG A 412 3.52 -12.93 13.70
CA ARG A 412 2.30 -12.11 13.54
C ARG A 412 1.09 -12.60 14.33
N ASN A 413 1.15 -13.79 14.93
CA ASN A 413 0.14 -14.25 15.88
C ASN A 413 0.11 -13.35 17.14
N TYR A 414 1.18 -12.59 17.38
CA TYR A 414 1.23 -11.54 18.38
C TYR A 414 0.01 -10.60 18.29
N TYR A 415 -0.40 -10.18 17.12
CA TYR A 415 -1.52 -9.23 16.95
C TYR A 415 -2.88 -9.84 17.31
N GLU A 416 -3.10 -11.11 17.00
CA GLU A 416 -4.29 -11.86 17.42
C GLU A 416 -4.31 -12.04 18.96
N GLU A 417 -3.20 -12.50 19.52
CA GLU A 417 -3.06 -12.69 20.97
C GLU A 417 -3.20 -11.35 21.72
N PHE A 418 -2.60 -10.26 21.22
CA PHE A 418 -2.74 -8.94 21.80
C PHE A 418 -4.21 -8.48 21.80
N ALA A 419 -4.93 -8.64 20.67
CA ALA A 419 -6.35 -8.31 20.59
C ALA A 419 -7.21 -9.11 21.59
N MET A 420 -6.95 -10.41 21.73
CA MET A 420 -7.66 -11.28 22.69
C MET A 420 -7.42 -10.90 24.15
N LYS A 421 -6.22 -10.40 24.48
CA LYS A 421 -5.85 -10.00 25.86
C LYS A 421 -6.27 -8.57 26.21
N LEU A 422 -6.73 -7.77 25.24
CA LEU A 422 -7.15 -6.39 25.52
C LEU A 422 -8.27 -6.33 26.57
N PRO A 423 -8.17 -5.42 27.55
CA PRO A 423 -9.25 -5.15 28.49
C PRO A 423 -10.55 -4.78 27.80
N LYS A 424 -11.69 -5.03 28.43
CA LYS A 424 -13.01 -4.82 27.84
C LYS A 424 -13.36 -3.34 27.57
N ASP A 425 -12.64 -2.42 28.18
CA ASP A 425 -12.75 -0.96 28.04
C ASP A 425 -11.80 -0.37 26.98
N VAL A 426 -11.21 -1.23 26.12
CA VAL A 426 -10.29 -0.82 25.06
C VAL A 426 -10.89 -1.16 23.70
N VAL A 427 -10.82 -0.20 22.76
CA VAL A 427 -11.32 -0.31 21.38
C VAL A 427 -10.14 -0.36 20.41
N ILE A 428 -10.21 -1.27 19.45
CA ILE A 428 -9.25 -1.39 18.33
C ILE A 428 -9.73 -0.51 17.17
N LEU A 429 -8.84 0.37 16.70
CA LEU A 429 -8.99 1.12 15.45
C LEU A 429 -8.11 0.46 14.41
N THR A 430 -8.70 0.01 13.29
CA THR A 430 -7.95 -0.75 12.28
C THR A 430 -8.23 -0.28 10.85
N SER A 431 -7.27 -0.55 9.99
CA SER A 431 -7.31 -0.44 8.52
C SER A 431 -6.23 -1.33 7.93
N GLY A 432 -6.38 -1.73 6.68
CA GLY A 432 -5.41 -2.62 6.04
C GLY A 432 -5.59 -4.10 6.40
N CYS A 433 -4.71 -4.96 5.88
CA CYS A 433 -4.79 -6.43 6.07
C CYS A 433 -4.62 -6.91 7.51
N ALA A 434 -4.01 -6.10 8.40
CA ALA A 434 -3.84 -6.47 9.80
C ALA A 434 -5.16 -6.85 10.48
N LYS A 435 -6.27 -6.26 10.05
CA LYS A 435 -7.63 -6.56 10.54
C LYS A 435 -7.98 -8.05 10.54
N PHE A 436 -7.50 -8.82 9.57
CA PHE A 436 -7.79 -10.25 9.44
C PHE A 436 -7.27 -11.12 10.60
N LYS A 437 -6.42 -10.57 11.46
CA LYS A 437 -5.99 -11.22 12.70
C LYS A 437 -7.05 -11.15 13.81
N TYR A 438 -8.01 -10.22 13.73
CA TYR A 438 -8.94 -9.99 14.84
C TYR A 438 -10.36 -9.56 14.42
N ASN A 439 -10.65 -9.27 13.14
CA ASN A 439 -12.00 -8.85 12.72
C ASN A 439 -13.05 -9.96 12.77
N LYS A 440 -12.61 -11.22 12.89
CA LYS A 440 -13.49 -12.39 13.07
C LYS A 440 -13.57 -12.86 14.52
N LEU A 441 -12.82 -12.23 15.45
CA LEU A 441 -12.88 -12.51 16.88
C LEU A 441 -14.14 -11.88 17.49
N ASN A 442 -14.82 -12.63 18.38
CA ASN A 442 -15.94 -12.09 19.14
C ASN A 442 -15.43 -11.30 20.35
N LEU A 443 -15.03 -10.06 20.15
CA LEU A 443 -14.52 -9.17 21.19
C LEU A 443 -15.66 -8.41 21.91
N GLY A 444 -16.89 -8.46 21.39
CA GLY A 444 -18.07 -7.77 21.94
C GLY A 444 -18.12 -6.28 21.58
N ASP A 445 -18.91 -5.54 22.34
CA ASP A 445 -19.13 -4.10 22.17
C ASP A 445 -19.08 -3.35 23.52
N ILE A 446 -19.03 -2.02 23.42
CA ILE A 446 -19.13 -1.09 24.55
C ILE A 446 -20.31 -0.15 24.26
N ASN A 447 -21.44 -0.33 24.94
CA ASN A 447 -22.64 0.47 24.74
C ASN A 447 -23.13 0.49 23.27
N GLY A 448 -23.00 -0.65 22.56
CA GLY A 448 -23.34 -0.80 21.16
C GLY A 448 -22.29 -0.29 20.17
N ILE A 449 -21.11 0.10 20.65
CA ILE A 449 -19.93 0.42 19.82
C ILE A 449 -19.08 -0.85 19.73
N PRO A 450 -18.90 -1.46 18.54
CA PRO A 450 -18.04 -2.63 18.40
C PRO A 450 -16.62 -2.33 18.89
N ARG A 451 -15.97 -3.32 19.50
CA ARG A 451 -14.59 -3.16 19.97
C ARG A 451 -13.54 -3.23 18.85
N VAL A 452 -13.94 -3.55 17.64
CA VAL A 452 -13.10 -3.45 16.43
C VAL A 452 -13.78 -2.51 15.46
N LEU A 453 -13.18 -1.37 15.21
CA LEU A 453 -13.63 -0.37 14.24
C LEU A 453 -12.72 -0.43 13.02
N ASP A 454 -13.22 -0.97 11.92
CA ASP A 454 -12.49 -1.11 10.66
C ASP A 454 -12.84 0.05 9.71
N ALA A 455 -11.87 0.93 9.45
CA ALA A 455 -12.05 2.06 8.55
C ALA A 455 -12.03 1.66 7.07
N GLY A 456 -11.30 0.59 6.71
CA GLY A 456 -11.18 0.18 5.31
C GLY A 456 -9.80 -0.31 4.91
N GLN A 457 -9.34 0.10 3.74
CA GLN A 457 -8.02 -0.25 3.18
C GLN A 457 -6.87 0.43 3.95
N CYS A 458 -5.63 0.13 3.60
CA CYS A 458 -4.46 0.72 4.27
C CYS A 458 -4.41 2.26 4.15
N ASN A 459 -4.84 2.85 3.02
CA ASN A 459 -4.99 4.30 2.86
C ASN A 459 -6.04 4.91 3.80
N ASP A 460 -7.05 4.13 4.23
CA ASP A 460 -8.07 4.59 5.17
C ASP A 460 -7.53 4.76 6.61
N SER A 461 -6.23 4.50 6.84
CA SER A 461 -5.48 5.01 8.00
C SER A 461 -5.60 6.52 8.14
N TYR A 462 -5.86 7.25 7.04
CA TYR A 462 -6.22 8.66 7.02
C TYR A 462 -7.40 8.97 7.95
N SER A 463 -8.41 8.11 7.95
CA SER A 463 -9.58 8.27 8.85
C SER A 463 -9.18 8.33 10.32
N TRP A 464 -8.19 7.56 10.76
CA TRP A 464 -7.73 7.58 12.15
C TRP A 464 -6.96 8.85 12.49
N ALA A 465 -6.19 9.40 11.55
CA ALA A 465 -5.55 10.71 11.72
C ALA A 465 -6.61 11.83 11.85
N VAL A 466 -7.61 11.83 10.98
CA VAL A 466 -8.72 12.82 11.02
C VAL A 466 -9.53 12.69 12.31
N VAL A 467 -9.84 11.47 12.75
CA VAL A 467 -10.55 11.22 14.01
C VAL A 467 -9.72 11.68 15.21
N ALA A 468 -8.43 11.38 15.24
CA ALA A 468 -7.54 11.81 16.32
C ALA A 468 -7.44 13.35 16.41
N LEU A 469 -7.30 14.03 15.28
CA LEU A 469 -7.30 15.50 15.23
C LEU A 469 -8.65 16.08 15.73
N LYS A 470 -9.76 15.46 15.39
CA LYS A 470 -11.09 15.89 15.86
C LYS A 470 -11.27 15.64 17.36
N LEU A 471 -10.80 14.51 17.87
CA LEU A 471 -10.82 14.23 19.32
C LEU A 471 -9.92 15.21 20.08
N LYS A 472 -8.75 15.57 19.53
CA LYS A 472 -7.88 16.61 20.09
C LYS A 472 -8.64 17.95 20.28
N GLU A 473 -9.37 18.38 19.25
CA GLU A 473 -10.21 19.57 19.30
C GLU A 473 -11.31 19.46 20.37
N ILE A 474 -12.08 18.36 20.39
CA ILE A 474 -13.21 18.14 21.30
C ILE A 474 -12.77 18.09 22.77
N PHE A 475 -11.63 17.47 23.05
CA PHE A 475 -11.10 17.38 24.41
C PHE A 475 -10.22 18.57 24.82
N GLY A 476 -9.95 19.50 23.91
CA GLY A 476 -9.08 20.66 24.17
C GLY A 476 -7.63 20.25 24.48
N ALA A 477 -7.16 19.14 23.92
CA ALA A 477 -5.80 18.65 24.14
C ALA A 477 -4.79 19.54 23.36
N ASN A 478 -3.65 19.83 23.97
CA ASN A 478 -2.61 20.64 23.34
C ASN A 478 -1.82 19.82 22.32
N ASP A 479 -1.58 18.54 22.59
CA ASP A 479 -0.84 17.62 21.73
C ASP A 479 -1.72 16.42 21.38
N ILE A 480 -1.55 15.87 20.17
CA ILE A 480 -2.21 14.62 19.73
C ILE A 480 -1.81 13.44 20.62
N ASN A 481 -0.61 13.49 21.20
CA ASN A 481 -0.06 12.48 22.08
C ASN A 481 -0.68 12.50 23.51
N ASP A 482 -1.45 13.52 23.85
CA ASP A 482 -2.22 13.58 25.12
C ASP A 482 -3.53 12.77 25.05
N LEU A 483 -3.92 12.34 23.85
CA LEU A 483 -5.12 11.52 23.66
C LEU A 483 -4.92 10.09 24.19
N PRO A 484 -5.98 9.41 24.64
CA PRO A 484 -5.90 8.01 25.07
C PRO A 484 -5.79 7.05 23.86
N ILE A 485 -4.86 7.33 22.95
CA ILE A 485 -4.60 6.56 21.72
C ILE A 485 -3.17 6.02 21.77
N VAL A 486 -3.00 4.74 21.50
CA VAL A 486 -1.69 4.09 21.36
C VAL A 486 -1.60 3.40 20.00
N PHE A 487 -0.38 3.24 19.50
CA PHE A 487 -0.12 2.73 18.16
C PHE A 487 0.68 1.43 18.21
N ASN A 488 0.08 0.35 17.73
CA ASN A 488 0.67 -0.99 17.62
C ASN A 488 0.52 -1.45 16.15
N ILE A 489 1.45 -1.01 15.29
CA ILE A 489 1.34 -1.07 13.85
C ILE A 489 2.01 -2.32 13.29
N ALA A 490 1.29 -3.05 12.45
CA ALA A 490 1.82 -4.16 11.67
C ALA A 490 2.27 -3.65 10.29
N TRP A 491 3.54 -3.81 9.93
CA TRP A 491 4.01 -3.38 8.61
C TRP A 491 4.49 -4.58 7.77
N TYR A 492 4.46 -4.44 6.46
CA TYR A 492 4.99 -5.41 5.52
C TYR A 492 5.64 -4.74 4.31
N GLU A 493 4.97 -3.77 3.67
CA GLU A 493 5.39 -3.19 2.40
C GLU A 493 5.27 -1.65 2.39
N GLN A 494 5.49 -1.03 1.25
CA GLN A 494 5.79 0.38 1.09
C GLN A 494 4.62 1.32 1.43
N LYS A 495 3.36 0.84 1.28
CA LYS A 495 2.20 1.62 1.71
C LYS A 495 2.18 1.81 3.24
N ALA A 496 2.69 0.83 4.00
CA ALA A 496 2.86 1.01 5.43
C ALA A 496 4.00 2.00 5.76
N VAL A 497 5.03 2.09 4.91
CA VAL A 497 6.10 3.09 5.09
C VAL A 497 5.56 4.50 4.94
N ILE A 498 4.80 4.81 3.88
CA ILE A 498 4.25 6.16 3.70
C ILE A 498 3.26 6.53 4.83
N VAL A 499 2.45 5.59 5.31
CA VAL A 499 1.55 5.82 6.45
C VAL A 499 2.35 6.12 7.73
N LEU A 500 3.45 5.39 8.00
CA LEU A 500 4.33 5.67 9.14
C LEU A 500 4.93 7.07 9.04
N LEU A 501 5.50 7.43 7.88
CA LEU A 501 6.08 8.76 7.66
C LEU A 501 5.03 9.87 7.81
N ALA A 502 3.78 9.63 7.37
CA ALA A 502 2.67 10.55 7.56
C ALA A 502 2.35 10.76 9.05
N LEU A 503 2.29 9.70 9.84
CA LEU A 503 2.08 9.79 11.30
C LEU A 503 3.20 10.58 11.98
N LEU A 504 4.46 10.34 11.62
CA LEU A 504 5.61 11.09 12.14
C LEU A 504 5.53 12.58 11.77
N SER A 505 5.11 12.91 10.53
CA SER A 505 4.94 14.30 10.09
C SER A 505 3.83 15.04 10.83
N LEU A 506 2.82 14.33 11.33
CA LEU A 506 1.75 14.86 12.19
C LEU A 506 2.17 14.99 13.67
N GLY A 507 3.42 14.63 14.00
CA GLY A 507 3.95 14.70 15.35
C GLY A 507 3.52 13.55 16.26
N VAL A 508 2.99 12.46 15.72
CA VAL A 508 2.64 11.26 16.48
C VAL A 508 3.90 10.60 17.04
N LYS A 509 3.88 10.26 18.31
CA LYS A 509 5.00 9.66 19.04
C LYS A 509 4.64 8.29 19.62
N ASN A 510 5.67 7.58 20.10
CA ASN A 510 5.53 6.28 20.77
C ASN A 510 4.83 5.22 19.93
N ILE A 511 5.10 5.22 18.62
CA ILE A 511 4.59 4.22 17.68
C ILE A 511 5.41 2.94 17.85
N HIS A 512 4.72 1.81 18.05
CA HIS A 512 5.33 0.48 18.09
C HIS A 512 5.04 -0.23 16.77
N ILE A 513 6.09 -0.69 16.09
CA ILE A 513 5.98 -1.37 14.80
C ILE A 513 6.48 -2.81 14.88
N GLY A 514 5.84 -3.68 14.16
CA GLY A 514 6.18 -5.11 14.15
C GLY A 514 5.82 -5.84 12.86
N PRO A 515 6.19 -7.14 12.80
CA PRO A 515 6.85 -7.94 13.84
C PRO A 515 8.35 -7.70 13.99
N THR A 516 8.98 -6.95 13.07
CA THR A 516 10.40 -6.57 13.11
C THR A 516 10.56 -5.10 12.77
N LEU A 517 11.67 -4.49 13.17
CA LEU A 517 12.07 -3.19 12.64
C LEU A 517 12.48 -3.33 11.16
N PRO A 518 12.36 -2.25 10.35
CA PRO A 518 12.73 -2.29 8.93
C PRO A 518 14.24 -2.45 8.72
N ALA A 519 14.64 -3.40 7.87
CA ALA A 519 16.05 -3.65 7.55
C ALA A 519 16.74 -2.50 6.80
N PHE A 520 15.97 -1.63 6.16
CA PHE A 520 16.49 -0.45 5.44
C PHE A 520 16.73 0.75 6.35
N VAL A 521 16.38 0.68 7.63
CA VAL A 521 16.68 1.73 8.61
C VAL A 521 18.02 1.40 9.27
N SER A 522 19.02 2.25 9.05
CA SER A 522 20.34 2.12 9.67
C SER A 522 20.30 2.42 11.17
N GLU A 523 21.35 2.03 11.89
CA GLU A 523 21.44 2.30 13.34
C GLU A 523 21.42 3.81 13.65
N GLY A 524 22.08 4.64 12.81
CA GLY A 524 22.09 6.09 12.99
C GLY A 524 20.71 6.71 12.78
N VAL A 525 20.01 6.32 11.70
CA VAL A 525 18.64 6.80 11.43
C VAL A 525 17.66 6.27 12.48
N LEU A 526 17.78 5.01 12.89
CA LEU A 526 16.95 4.45 13.94
C LEU A 526 17.09 5.23 15.26
N LYS A 527 18.32 5.59 15.63
CA LYS A 527 18.58 6.41 16.83
C LYS A 527 17.81 7.74 16.76
N VAL A 528 17.83 8.43 15.63
CA VAL A 528 17.08 9.68 15.41
C VAL A 528 15.57 9.46 15.56
N LEU A 529 15.03 8.36 15.00
CA LEU A 529 13.60 8.03 15.10
C LEU A 529 13.18 7.70 16.54
N VAL A 530 14.02 6.99 17.28
CA VAL A 530 13.77 6.66 18.70
C VAL A 530 13.83 7.93 19.57
N GLU A 531 14.87 8.74 19.42
CA GLU A 531 15.09 9.93 20.26
C GLU A 531 14.02 11.03 20.02
N ASN A 532 13.62 11.25 18.77
CA ASN A 532 12.70 12.33 18.42
C ASN A 532 11.23 11.93 18.48
N PHE A 533 10.91 10.66 18.18
CA PHE A 533 9.53 10.20 18.03
C PHE A 533 9.16 9.04 18.97
N GLY A 534 10.10 8.48 19.72
CA GLY A 534 9.83 7.32 20.56
C GLY A 534 9.46 6.07 19.77
N LEU A 535 9.91 5.97 18.49
CA LEU A 535 9.63 4.79 17.66
C LEU A 535 10.24 3.55 18.29
N GLY A 536 9.46 2.48 18.43
CA GLY A 536 9.93 1.22 19.00
C GLY A 536 9.43 -0.01 18.26
N GLY A 537 10.10 -1.15 18.53
CA GLY A 537 9.59 -2.47 18.12
C GLY A 537 8.59 -3.02 19.10
N ILE A 538 7.79 -3.99 18.67
CA ILE A 538 7.01 -4.84 19.57
C ILE A 538 7.94 -5.84 20.31
N THR A 539 7.50 -6.29 21.46
CA THR A 539 8.20 -7.30 22.29
C THR A 539 7.29 -8.51 22.54
N THR A 540 7.09 -8.92 23.78
CA THR A 540 6.08 -9.92 24.13
C THR A 540 4.72 -9.23 24.33
N VAL A 541 3.63 -9.96 24.11
CA VAL A 541 2.27 -9.42 24.31
C VAL A 541 2.10 -8.89 25.74
N ASP A 542 2.61 -9.59 26.75
CA ASP A 542 2.43 -9.19 28.15
C ASP A 542 3.23 -7.94 28.52
N GLU A 543 4.43 -7.77 27.99
CA GLU A 543 5.23 -6.56 28.18
C GLU A 543 4.61 -5.35 27.46
N ASP A 544 4.16 -5.56 26.24
CA ASP A 544 3.53 -4.52 25.44
C ASP A 544 2.15 -4.12 25.98
N MET A 545 1.39 -5.07 26.55
CA MET A 545 0.15 -4.76 27.27
C MET A 545 0.43 -3.84 28.47
N LYS A 546 1.46 -4.11 29.24
CA LYS A 546 1.84 -3.22 30.37
C LYS A 546 2.31 -1.85 29.89
N ARG A 547 3.09 -1.80 28.81
CA ARG A 547 3.66 -0.58 28.27
C ARG A 547 2.63 0.33 27.59
N MET A 548 1.72 -0.24 26.80
CA MET A 548 0.77 0.51 25.97
C MET A 548 -0.57 0.71 26.67
N ILE A 549 -1.04 -0.28 27.43
CA ILE A 549 -2.38 -0.26 28.01
C ILE A 549 -2.34 0.12 29.49
N GLY A 550 -1.33 -0.29 30.21
CA GLY A 550 -1.13 0.02 31.63
C GLY A 550 -1.78 -0.99 32.55
#